data_6b95533438fd09379254bef4a6509a8e
#
_entry.id   6b95533438fd09379254bef4a6509a8e
#
_cell.length_a   1.000
_cell.length_b   1.000
_cell.length_c   1.000
_cell.angle_alpha   90.00
_cell.angle_beta   90.00
_cell.angle_gamma   90.00
#
_symmetry.space_group_name_H-M   'P 1'
#
loop_
_entity.id
_entity.type
_entity.pdbx_description
1 polymer ?
#
loop_
_entity_poly.entity_id
_entity_poly.type
_entity_poly.pdbx_seq_one_letter_code
_entity_poly.pdbx_strand_id
1 'polypeptide(L)'
;MKMHVAVAIVSFRNPGDVVQCLCALASSTHADFEVVICENGGSEAHARLTATLPAALPGGQAVRAVLAPGNLGYAGGVNVCLEAAPEADAWWVLNPDTQPAPEAMAALVGELQGGDCDAVGCTIHLPDMSVQSHGGLWQPWLARAVSIGHGSTLDEPIDPAAIRAAQNYLNGASMMVGRRFRETVGLMHADYFLYCEEVEWCLRGLSHGMRLGYAPGARVLHEQGTTTGAGGDIHSRPRTPVYLGERNQILVTRECFPARLPVAAAATLAILVIRYGRRAAWRQLGYAFSGWVAGLRDERGPPRWLPAHPG
;
A
#
# COMPACT_ATOMS: atom_id res chain seq x y z
N MET A 1 11.96 -13.45 -22.22
CA MET A 1 12.29 -14.22 -20.99
C MET A 1 11.09 -14.17 -20.07
N LYS A 2 10.81 -15.22 -19.31
CA LYS A 2 9.78 -15.16 -18.26
C LYS A 2 10.31 -14.26 -17.13
N MET A 3 9.50 -13.31 -16.64
CA MET A 3 9.84 -12.45 -15.52
C MET A 3 9.52 -13.17 -14.22
N HIS A 4 10.49 -13.35 -13.33
CA HIS A 4 10.28 -13.92 -12.01
C HIS A 4 9.75 -12.85 -11.04
N VAL A 5 8.60 -13.11 -10.40
CA VAL A 5 7.93 -12.17 -9.50
C VAL A 5 7.99 -12.64 -8.06
N ALA A 6 8.43 -11.79 -7.14
CA ALA A 6 8.23 -12.00 -5.71
C ALA A 6 6.97 -11.26 -5.25
N VAL A 7 5.96 -11.99 -4.79
CA VAL A 7 4.77 -11.40 -4.16
C VAL A 7 5.10 -11.08 -2.70
N ALA A 8 5.07 -9.80 -2.33
CA ALA A 8 5.40 -9.30 -1.02
C ALA A 8 4.12 -8.99 -0.22
N ILE A 9 3.84 -9.75 0.83
CA ILE A 9 2.65 -9.62 1.69
C ILE A 9 3.08 -9.27 3.10
N VAL A 10 2.47 -8.23 3.68
CA VAL A 10 2.68 -7.88 5.10
C VAL A 10 1.49 -8.33 5.91
N SER A 11 1.70 -9.25 6.84
CA SER A 11 0.71 -9.77 7.77
C SER A 11 0.88 -9.14 9.15
N PHE A 12 -0.23 -8.88 9.81
CA PHE A 12 -0.27 -8.49 11.22
C PHE A 12 -1.41 -9.21 11.93
N ARG A 13 -1.13 -10.42 12.43
CA ARG A 13 -2.08 -11.26 13.20
C ARG A 13 -3.36 -11.65 12.44
N ASN A 14 -3.33 -11.69 11.12
CA ASN A 14 -4.48 -12.00 10.26
C ASN A 14 -4.22 -13.18 9.31
N PRO A 15 -3.92 -14.38 9.80
CA PRO A 15 -3.59 -15.54 8.96
C PRO A 15 -4.74 -15.94 8.02
N GLY A 16 -6.00 -15.67 8.38
CA GLY A 16 -7.17 -15.96 7.55
C GLY A 16 -7.16 -15.20 6.23
N ASP A 17 -6.87 -13.89 6.27
CA ASP A 17 -6.79 -13.04 5.09
C ASP A 17 -5.65 -13.51 4.18
N VAL A 18 -4.49 -13.81 4.77
CA VAL A 18 -3.33 -14.37 4.03
C VAL A 18 -3.69 -15.65 3.28
N VAL A 19 -4.40 -16.58 3.93
CA VAL A 19 -4.82 -17.84 3.29
C VAL A 19 -5.76 -17.57 2.12
N GLN A 20 -6.72 -16.66 2.24
CA GLN A 20 -7.61 -16.27 1.15
C GLN A 20 -6.85 -15.65 -0.02
N CYS A 21 -5.90 -14.76 0.25
CA CYS A 21 -5.03 -14.17 -0.76
C CYS A 21 -4.21 -15.25 -1.50
N LEU A 22 -3.63 -16.22 -0.77
CA LEU A 22 -2.91 -17.34 -1.36
C LEU A 22 -3.81 -18.23 -2.23
N CYS A 23 -5.06 -18.47 -1.84
CA CYS A 23 -6.03 -19.19 -2.66
C CYS A 23 -6.30 -18.49 -4.00
N ALA A 24 -6.40 -17.15 -4.00
CA ALA A 24 -6.55 -16.38 -5.22
C ALA A 24 -5.26 -16.44 -6.08
N LEU A 25 -4.08 -16.28 -5.48
CA LEU A 25 -2.78 -16.39 -6.17
C LEU A 25 -2.55 -17.77 -6.79
N ALA A 26 -3.07 -18.85 -6.17
CA ALA A 26 -2.98 -20.20 -6.72
C ALA A 26 -3.66 -20.36 -8.09
N SER A 27 -4.58 -19.47 -8.43
CA SER A 27 -5.26 -19.44 -9.73
C SER A 27 -4.55 -18.57 -10.77
N SER A 28 -3.40 -17.98 -10.45
CA SER A 28 -2.68 -17.06 -11.33
C SER A 28 -2.27 -17.74 -12.66
N THR A 29 -2.52 -17.03 -13.77
CA THR A 29 -2.07 -17.47 -15.12
C THR A 29 -0.58 -17.21 -15.34
N HIS A 30 0.07 -16.35 -14.55
CA HIS A 30 1.51 -16.22 -14.51
C HIS A 30 2.06 -17.22 -13.50
N ALA A 31 2.91 -18.14 -13.94
CA ALA A 31 3.37 -19.27 -13.11
C ALA A 31 4.73 -19.05 -12.43
N ASP A 32 5.53 -18.07 -12.91
CA ASP A 32 6.91 -17.87 -12.45
C ASP A 32 6.97 -16.83 -11.33
N PHE A 33 6.58 -17.25 -10.12
CA PHE A 33 6.60 -16.39 -8.93
C PHE A 33 6.85 -17.19 -7.64
N GLU A 34 7.23 -16.47 -6.59
CA GLU A 34 7.25 -16.92 -5.21
C GLU A 34 6.45 -15.97 -4.32
N VAL A 35 6.05 -16.42 -3.13
CA VAL A 35 5.35 -15.58 -2.14
C VAL A 35 6.19 -15.45 -0.89
N VAL A 36 6.45 -14.21 -0.48
CA VAL A 36 7.15 -13.87 0.76
C VAL A 36 6.19 -13.09 1.65
N ILE A 37 5.97 -13.60 2.86
CA ILE A 37 5.05 -13.01 3.82
C ILE A 37 5.85 -12.54 5.04
N CYS A 38 5.83 -11.25 5.33
CA CYS A 38 6.41 -10.70 6.55
C CYS A 38 5.34 -10.62 7.65
N GLU A 39 5.50 -11.37 8.76
CA GLU A 39 4.59 -11.28 9.91
C GLU A 39 5.13 -10.29 10.94
N ASN A 40 4.41 -9.19 11.14
CA ASN A 40 4.73 -8.09 12.06
C ASN A 40 4.13 -8.25 13.47
N GLY A 41 3.30 -9.27 13.69
CA GLY A 41 2.51 -9.46 14.93
C GLY A 41 3.24 -10.18 16.06
N GLY A 42 4.55 -10.48 15.89
CA GLY A 42 5.38 -11.18 16.88
C GLY A 42 5.44 -12.70 16.68
N SER A 43 6.23 -13.37 17.53
CA SER A 43 6.57 -14.79 17.38
C SER A 43 5.35 -15.72 17.43
N GLU A 44 4.39 -15.44 18.30
CA GLU A 44 3.16 -16.24 18.39
C GLU A 44 2.29 -16.11 17.13
N ALA A 45 2.16 -14.89 16.58
CA ALA A 45 1.44 -14.67 15.33
C ALA A 45 2.14 -15.35 14.16
N HIS A 46 3.47 -15.31 14.11
CA HIS A 46 4.27 -16.00 13.11
C HIS A 46 4.09 -17.51 13.18
N ALA A 47 4.11 -18.10 14.39
CA ALA A 47 3.88 -19.53 14.57
C ALA A 47 2.46 -19.94 14.10
N ARG A 48 1.43 -19.16 14.46
CA ARG A 48 0.07 -19.39 13.97
C ARG A 48 -0.02 -19.29 12.44
N LEU A 49 0.56 -18.25 11.86
CA LEU A 49 0.59 -18.09 10.40
C LEU A 49 1.27 -19.28 9.74
N THR A 50 2.48 -19.63 10.15
CA THR A 50 3.27 -20.72 9.56
C THR A 50 2.55 -22.07 9.63
N ALA A 51 1.77 -22.31 10.71
CA ALA A 51 0.97 -23.53 10.85
C ALA A 51 -0.18 -23.63 9.81
N THR A 52 -0.58 -22.53 9.19
CA THR A 52 -1.65 -22.49 8.17
C THR A 52 -1.13 -22.44 6.74
N LEU A 53 0.17 -22.13 6.54
CA LEU A 53 0.73 -21.95 5.21
C LEU A 53 1.13 -23.29 4.56
N PRO A 54 0.82 -23.48 3.26
CA PRO A 54 1.45 -24.54 2.48
C PRO A 54 2.92 -24.17 2.20
N ALA A 55 3.80 -25.16 2.05
CA ALA A 55 5.18 -24.91 1.61
C ALA A 55 5.24 -24.40 0.16
N ALA A 56 4.26 -24.77 -0.66
CA ALA A 56 4.10 -24.30 -2.03
C ALA A 56 2.62 -24.28 -2.41
N LEU A 57 2.26 -23.39 -3.35
CA LEU A 57 0.95 -23.40 -4.00
C LEU A 57 0.81 -24.62 -4.93
N PRO A 58 -0.41 -24.96 -5.36
CA PRO A 58 -0.65 -26.12 -6.25
C PRO A 58 0.17 -26.11 -7.55
N GLY A 59 0.53 -24.92 -8.05
CA GLY A 59 1.39 -24.76 -9.22
C GLY A 59 2.90 -24.88 -8.95
N GLY A 60 3.31 -25.19 -7.71
CA GLY A 60 4.72 -25.35 -7.32
C GLY A 60 5.40 -24.06 -6.84
N GLN A 61 4.72 -22.91 -6.80
CA GLN A 61 5.26 -21.65 -6.33
C GLN A 61 5.55 -21.69 -4.83
N ALA A 62 6.77 -21.38 -4.44
CA ALA A 62 7.19 -21.41 -3.04
C ALA A 62 6.44 -20.35 -2.20
N VAL A 63 6.05 -20.74 -0.98
CA VAL A 63 5.44 -19.84 0.02
C VAL A 63 6.30 -19.87 1.28
N ARG A 64 6.76 -18.71 1.73
CA ARG A 64 7.54 -18.60 2.96
C ARG A 64 7.13 -17.40 3.82
N ALA A 65 7.12 -17.64 5.11
CA ALA A 65 6.91 -16.58 6.11
C ALA A 65 8.23 -16.16 6.74
N VAL A 66 8.39 -14.86 6.94
CA VAL A 66 9.53 -14.25 7.64
C VAL A 66 8.99 -13.55 8.89
N LEU A 67 9.59 -13.85 10.04
CA LEU A 67 9.29 -13.16 11.29
C LEU A 67 10.00 -11.81 11.29
N ALA A 68 9.25 -10.71 11.39
CA ALA A 68 9.83 -9.40 11.62
C ALA A 68 10.47 -9.31 13.01
N PRO A 69 11.59 -8.57 13.17
CA PRO A 69 12.25 -8.40 14.49
C PRO A 69 11.40 -7.58 15.49
N GLY A 70 10.27 -7.07 15.06
CA GLY A 70 9.30 -6.29 15.83
C GLY A 70 8.19 -5.82 14.92
N ASN A 71 7.29 -4.96 15.39
CA ASN A 71 6.31 -4.31 14.52
C ASN A 71 6.97 -3.20 13.71
N LEU A 72 7.36 -3.51 12.48
CA LEU A 72 8.01 -2.57 11.55
C LEU A 72 7.01 -1.66 10.80
N GLY A 73 5.71 -1.85 11.03
CA GLY A 73 4.69 -1.24 10.21
C GLY A 73 4.62 -1.83 8.79
N TYR A 74 3.83 -1.20 7.93
CA TYR A 74 3.64 -1.69 6.56
C TYR A 74 4.92 -1.53 5.72
N ALA A 75 5.48 -0.31 5.67
CA ALA A 75 6.68 -0.02 4.90
C ALA A 75 7.86 -0.93 5.25
N GLY A 76 8.14 -1.09 6.55
CA GLY A 76 9.22 -1.96 7.01
C GLY A 76 8.96 -3.44 6.70
N GLY A 77 7.71 -3.89 6.80
CA GLY A 77 7.31 -5.25 6.44
C GLY A 77 7.48 -5.53 4.94
N VAL A 78 7.08 -4.58 4.08
CA VAL A 78 7.34 -4.66 2.62
C VAL A 78 8.84 -4.77 2.37
N ASN A 79 9.66 -3.94 2.99
CA ASN A 79 11.12 -3.96 2.81
C ASN A 79 11.72 -5.34 3.15
N VAL A 80 11.29 -5.95 4.26
CA VAL A 80 11.70 -7.33 4.63
C VAL A 80 11.38 -8.33 3.51
N CYS A 81 10.18 -8.23 2.90
CA CYS A 81 9.82 -9.11 1.79
C CYS A 81 10.72 -8.88 0.55
N LEU A 82 10.97 -7.61 0.19
CA LEU A 82 11.82 -7.26 -0.95
C LEU A 82 13.26 -7.74 -0.76
N GLU A 83 13.81 -7.59 0.44
CA GLU A 83 15.16 -8.03 0.80
C GLU A 83 15.27 -9.55 0.86
N ALA A 84 14.19 -10.25 1.23
CA ALA A 84 14.15 -11.70 1.26
C ALA A 84 14.13 -12.32 -0.14
N ALA A 85 13.76 -11.60 -1.20
CA ALA A 85 13.73 -12.08 -2.58
C ALA A 85 14.58 -11.17 -3.50
N PRO A 86 15.91 -11.07 -3.30
CA PRO A 86 16.75 -10.11 -4.01
C PRO A 86 16.91 -10.42 -5.50
N GLU A 87 16.70 -11.66 -5.89
CA GLU A 87 16.90 -12.15 -7.27
C GLU A 87 15.64 -12.00 -8.15
N ALA A 88 14.51 -11.60 -7.59
CA ALA A 88 13.29 -11.36 -8.38
C ALA A 88 13.51 -10.27 -9.42
N ASP A 89 12.83 -10.38 -10.57
CA ASP A 89 12.83 -9.35 -11.62
C ASP A 89 11.86 -8.22 -11.30
N ALA A 90 10.80 -8.55 -10.55
CA ALA A 90 9.80 -7.62 -10.06
C ALA A 90 9.26 -8.05 -8.69
N TRP A 91 8.77 -7.09 -7.91
CA TRP A 91 8.13 -7.31 -6.62
C TRP A 91 6.69 -6.79 -6.67
N TRP A 92 5.75 -7.68 -6.44
CA TRP A 92 4.34 -7.32 -6.32
C TRP A 92 3.98 -7.13 -4.85
N VAL A 93 3.93 -5.88 -4.41
CA VAL A 93 3.42 -5.52 -3.09
C VAL A 93 1.91 -5.71 -3.10
N LEU A 94 1.41 -6.58 -2.23
CA LEU A 94 0.02 -7.01 -2.20
C LEU A 94 -0.49 -7.09 -0.75
N ASN A 95 -1.64 -6.47 -0.46
CA ASN A 95 -2.23 -6.57 0.86
C ASN A 95 -2.77 -7.99 1.13
N PRO A 96 -2.73 -8.47 2.40
CA PRO A 96 -3.23 -9.79 2.75
C PRO A 96 -4.76 -9.92 2.55
N ASP A 97 -5.53 -8.83 2.67
CA ASP A 97 -6.98 -8.77 2.48
C ASP A 97 -7.38 -8.50 1.02
N THR A 98 -6.60 -9.02 0.08
CA THR A 98 -6.86 -8.90 -1.37
C THR A 98 -7.05 -10.25 -2.04
N GLN A 99 -7.83 -10.24 -3.12
CA GLN A 99 -8.04 -11.40 -3.99
C GLN A 99 -7.82 -10.97 -5.44
N PRO A 100 -6.61 -11.17 -5.99
CA PRO A 100 -6.32 -10.88 -7.38
C PRO A 100 -7.08 -11.82 -8.33
N ALA A 101 -7.57 -11.27 -9.45
CA ALA A 101 -8.09 -12.06 -10.54
C ALA A 101 -6.95 -12.91 -11.17
N PRO A 102 -7.27 -14.08 -11.76
CA PRO A 102 -6.25 -14.99 -12.30
C PRO A 102 -5.27 -14.33 -13.27
N GLU A 103 -5.72 -13.39 -14.09
CA GLU A 103 -4.92 -12.69 -15.09
C GLU A 103 -4.14 -11.47 -14.54
N ALA A 104 -4.41 -11.06 -13.29
CA ALA A 104 -3.89 -9.81 -12.74
C ALA A 104 -2.36 -9.73 -12.78
N MET A 105 -1.67 -10.78 -12.30
CA MET A 105 -0.21 -10.81 -12.31
C MET A 105 0.36 -10.79 -13.74
N ALA A 106 -0.22 -11.56 -14.64
CA ALA A 106 0.21 -11.60 -16.04
C ALA A 106 0.05 -10.24 -16.73
N ALA A 107 -1.02 -9.51 -16.44
CA ALA A 107 -1.25 -8.17 -16.98
C ALA A 107 -0.24 -7.16 -16.42
N LEU A 108 0.05 -7.19 -15.11
CA LEU A 108 1.08 -6.33 -14.50
C LEU A 108 2.47 -6.60 -15.09
N VAL A 109 2.84 -7.86 -15.21
CA VAL A 109 4.11 -8.30 -15.84
C VAL A 109 4.20 -7.83 -17.29
N GLY A 110 3.11 -7.95 -18.05
CA GLY A 110 3.05 -7.50 -19.45
C GLY A 110 3.35 -6.00 -19.60
N GLU A 111 2.80 -5.17 -18.73
CA GLU A 111 3.07 -3.71 -18.74
C GLU A 111 4.54 -3.39 -18.41
N LEU A 112 5.13 -4.05 -17.40
CA LEU A 112 6.55 -3.86 -17.07
C LEU A 112 7.46 -4.34 -18.20
N GLN A 113 7.15 -5.47 -18.84
CA GLN A 113 7.92 -6.00 -19.97
C GLN A 113 7.81 -5.15 -21.23
N GLY A 114 6.71 -4.41 -21.40
CA GLY A 114 6.56 -3.41 -22.45
C GLY A 114 7.62 -2.29 -22.39
N GLY A 115 8.23 -2.08 -21.23
CA GLY A 115 9.34 -1.15 -21.04
C GLY A 115 8.91 0.32 -20.95
N ASP A 116 7.60 0.61 -20.92
CA ASP A 116 7.08 1.97 -20.85
C ASP A 116 6.89 2.47 -19.40
N CYS A 117 7.04 1.58 -18.43
CA CYS A 117 6.97 1.92 -17.01
C CYS A 117 7.99 1.11 -16.17
N ASP A 118 8.30 1.60 -14.99
CA ASP A 118 9.22 1.01 -14.03
C ASP A 118 8.49 0.47 -12.78
N ALA A 119 7.27 0.95 -12.55
CA ALA A 119 6.31 0.43 -11.58
C ALA A 119 4.91 0.52 -12.18
N VAL A 120 4.02 -0.39 -11.80
CA VAL A 120 2.68 -0.51 -12.39
C VAL A 120 1.61 -0.79 -11.34
N GLY A 121 0.49 -0.10 -11.46
CA GLY A 121 -0.74 -0.33 -10.69
C GLY A 121 -1.83 -0.99 -11.51
N CYS A 122 -2.95 -1.25 -10.85
CA CYS A 122 -4.10 -1.93 -11.44
C CYS A 122 -5.42 -1.33 -10.94
N THR A 123 -6.52 -1.88 -11.42
CA THR A 123 -7.85 -1.62 -10.83
C THR A 123 -8.00 -2.38 -9.53
N ILE A 124 -8.24 -1.64 -8.46
CA ILE A 124 -8.64 -2.19 -7.15
C ILE A 124 -10.12 -1.89 -6.95
N HIS A 125 -10.90 -2.90 -6.59
CA HIS A 125 -12.34 -2.77 -6.36
C HIS A 125 -12.77 -3.37 -5.03
N LEU A 126 -13.93 -2.94 -4.54
CA LEU A 126 -14.57 -3.42 -3.32
C LEU A 126 -15.49 -4.62 -3.59
N PRO A 127 -15.96 -5.34 -2.54
CA PRO A 127 -16.88 -6.47 -2.70
C PRO A 127 -18.21 -6.11 -3.39
N ASP A 128 -18.65 -4.86 -3.29
CA ASP A 128 -19.86 -4.34 -3.96
C ASP A 128 -19.63 -3.98 -5.43
N MET A 129 -18.48 -4.34 -6.00
CA MET A 129 -18.06 -4.06 -7.37
C MET A 129 -17.81 -2.57 -7.67
N SER A 130 -17.80 -1.71 -6.66
CA SER A 130 -17.37 -0.32 -6.83
C SER A 130 -15.85 -0.25 -6.92
N VAL A 131 -15.34 0.68 -7.74
CA VAL A 131 -13.91 0.93 -7.88
C VAL A 131 -13.41 1.67 -6.65
N GLN A 132 -12.40 1.11 -5.99
CA GLN A 132 -11.64 1.81 -4.96
C GLN A 132 -10.60 2.73 -5.59
N SER A 133 -9.89 2.24 -6.61
CA SER A 133 -8.82 2.99 -7.26
C SER A 133 -8.41 2.36 -8.60
N HIS A 134 -8.18 3.18 -9.62
CA HIS A 134 -7.41 2.81 -10.80
C HIS A 134 -5.95 3.28 -10.71
N GLY A 135 -5.64 4.10 -9.71
CA GLY A 135 -4.37 4.77 -9.46
C GLY A 135 -4.60 5.96 -8.56
N GLY A 136 -3.59 6.74 -8.27
CA GLY A 136 -3.69 7.83 -7.33
C GLY A 136 -3.09 9.15 -7.80
N LEU A 137 -3.70 10.24 -7.34
CA LEU A 137 -3.23 11.59 -7.54
C LEU A 137 -2.93 12.24 -6.19
N TRP A 138 -1.66 12.52 -5.93
CA TRP A 138 -1.25 13.37 -4.82
C TRP A 138 -1.43 14.83 -5.17
N GLN A 139 -2.18 15.56 -4.34
CA GLN A 139 -2.44 16.99 -4.47
C GLN A 139 -1.54 17.77 -3.51
N PRO A 140 -0.37 18.26 -3.94
CA PRO A 140 0.66 18.75 -3.02
C PRO A 140 0.31 20.07 -2.32
N TRP A 141 -0.64 20.87 -2.85
CA TRP A 141 -1.15 22.07 -2.18
C TRP A 141 -2.14 21.80 -1.05
N LEU A 142 -2.71 20.59 -1.03
CA LEU A 142 -3.69 20.15 -0.02
C LEU A 142 -3.13 19.02 0.87
N ALA A 143 -1.90 18.57 0.61
CA ALA A 143 -1.30 17.38 1.23
C ALA A 143 -2.29 16.20 1.23
N ARG A 144 -2.87 15.89 0.06
CA ARG A 144 -3.98 14.93 -0.03
C ARG A 144 -3.79 13.93 -1.16
N ALA A 145 -3.98 12.66 -0.82
CA ALA A 145 -4.13 11.58 -1.78
C ALA A 145 -5.59 11.48 -2.26
N VAL A 146 -5.79 11.35 -3.57
CA VAL A 146 -7.09 11.15 -4.21
C VAL A 146 -6.99 9.90 -5.08
N SER A 147 -7.91 8.95 -4.91
CA SER A 147 -8.00 7.78 -5.77
C SER A 147 -8.73 8.11 -7.07
N ILE A 148 -8.11 7.78 -8.19
CA ILE A 148 -8.72 7.93 -9.53
C ILE A 148 -9.80 6.86 -9.68
N GLY A 149 -10.98 7.24 -10.15
CA GLY A 149 -12.12 6.33 -10.38
C GLY A 149 -12.86 5.91 -9.12
N HIS A 150 -12.55 6.47 -7.95
CA HIS A 150 -13.23 6.09 -6.70
C HIS A 150 -14.75 6.24 -6.78
N GLY A 151 -15.46 5.14 -6.51
CA GLY A 151 -16.92 5.08 -6.50
C GLY A 151 -17.56 4.86 -7.87
N SER A 152 -16.81 4.80 -8.98
CA SER A 152 -17.32 4.31 -10.27
C SER A 152 -17.57 2.80 -10.22
N THR A 153 -18.28 2.27 -11.19
CA THR A 153 -18.51 0.82 -11.31
C THR A 153 -17.41 0.15 -12.15
N LEU A 154 -17.17 -1.13 -11.91
CA LEU A 154 -16.14 -1.90 -12.60
C LEU A 154 -16.38 -2.01 -14.12
N ASP A 155 -17.61 -1.85 -14.55
CA ASP A 155 -18.05 -1.96 -15.95
C ASP A 155 -17.98 -0.61 -16.70
N GLU A 156 -17.71 0.50 -16.02
CA GLU A 156 -17.54 1.78 -16.68
C GLU A 156 -16.30 1.75 -17.59
N PRO A 157 -16.42 2.27 -18.82
CA PRO A 157 -15.28 2.38 -19.72
C PRO A 157 -14.15 3.23 -19.10
N ILE A 158 -12.95 2.72 -19.14
CA ILE A 158 -11.76 3.44 -18.67
C ILE A 158 -10.85 3.81 -19.86
N ASP A 159 -10.21 4.95 -19.78
CA ASP A 159 -9.10 5.31 -20.66
C ASP A 159 -7.76 5.07 -19.92
N PRO A 160 -7.03 4.00 -20.27
CA PRO A 160 -5.75 3.70 -19.61
C PRO A 160 -4.69 4.79 -19.81
N ALA A 161 -4.74 5.50 -20.94
CA ALA A 161 -3.79 6.59 -21.22
C ALA A 161 -4.06 7.80 -20.32
N ALA A 162 -5.35 8.13 -20.11
CA ALA A 162 -5.73 9.20 -19.19
C ALA A 162 -5.36 8.86 -17.73
N ILE A 163 -5.51 7.60 -17.30
CA ILE A 163 -5.08 7.16 -15.96
C ILE A 163 -3.56 7.31 -15.82
N ARG A 164 -2.77 6.78 -16.77
CA ARG A 164 -1.30 6.90 -16.76
C ARG A 164 -0.85 8.37 -16.71
N ALA A 165 -1.51 9.25 -17.44
CA ALA A 165 -1.17 10.67 -17.47
C ALA A 165 -1.54 11.42 -16.19
N ALA A 166 -2.61 11.01 -15.51
CA ALA A 166 -3.11 11.66 -14.30
C ALA A 166 -2.45 11.19 -13.01
N GLN A 167 -2.07 9.89 -12.93
CA GLN A 167 -1.55 9.31 -11.69
C GLN A 167 -0.14 9.77 -11.38
N ASN A 168 0.16 9.96 -10.10
CA ASN A 168 1.52 10.21 -9.62
C ASN A 168 1.89 9.34 -8.40
N TYR A 169 0.99 8.42 -8.00
CA TYR A 169 1.30 7.32 -7.11
C TYR A 169 0.42 6.10 -7.44
N LEU A 170 0.86 4.93 -7.02
CA LEU A 170 0.14 3.66 -7.12
C LEU A 170 -0.46 3.32 -5.75
N ASN A 171 -1.58 2.61 -5.75
CA ASN A 171 -2.22 2.22 -4.49
C ASN A 171 -1.46 1.06 -3.84
N GLY A 172 -1.07 1.23 -2.57
CA GLY A 172 -0.29 0.25 -1.80
C GLY A 172 -0.96 -1.10 -1.58
N ALA A 173 -2.28 -1.21 -1.77
CA ALA A 173 -2.94 -2.51 -1.67
C ALA A 173 -2.56 -3.48 -2.81
N SER A 174 -2.16 -2.94 -3.98
CA SER A 174 -1.65 -3.72 -5.11
C SER A 174 -0.81 -2.84 -6.02
N MET A 175 0.51 -2.97 -5.95
CA MET A 175 1.46 -2.31 -6.84
C MET A 175 2.64 -3.22 -7.15
N MET A 176 3.08 -3.26 -8.40
CA MET A 176 4.26 -4.03 -8.80
C MET A 176 5.39 -3.08 -9.21
N VAL A 177 6.59 -3.30 -8.69
CA VAL A 177 7.80 -2.53 -9.02
C VAL A 177 8.80 -3.44 -9.70
N GLY A 178 9.41 -2.95 -10.79
CA GLY A 178 10.46 -3.66 -11.50
C GLY A 178 11.83 -3.46 -10.84
N ARG A 179 12.81 -4.29 -11.24
CA ARG A 179 14.19 -4.26 -10.73
C ARG A 179 14.82 -2.86 -10.85
N ARG A 180 14.65 -2.19 -12.00
CA ARG A 180 15.18 -0.84 -12.21
C ARG A 180 14.63 0.17 -11.21
N PHE A 181 13.32 0.10 -10.89
CA PHE A 181 12.72 0.98 -9.88
C PHE A 181 13.37 0.73 -8.50
N ARG A 182 13.44 -0.54 -8.06
CA ARG A 182 14.04 -0.91 -6.76
C ARG A 182 15.50 -0.49 -6.65
N GLU A 183 16.31 -0.70 -7.71
CA GLU A 183 17.74 -0.37 -7.71
C GLU A 183 17.99 1.14 -7.72
N THR A 184 17.15 1.93 -8.41
CA THR A 184 17.32 3.38 -8.54
C THR A 184 16.74 4.14 -7.36
N VAL A 185 15.54 3.74 -6.90
CA VAL A 185 14.77 4.45 -5.86
C VAL A 185 15.07 3.90 -4.47
N GLY A 186 15.47 2.64 -4.38
CA GLY A 186 15.68 1.94 -3.11
C GLY A 186 14.38 1.43 -2.49
N LEU A 187 14.43 1.17 -1.19
CA LEU A 187 13.32 0.64 -0.40
C LEU A 187 12.34 1.75 0.01
N MET A 188 11.16 1.35 0.53
CA MET A 188 10.23 2.29 1.16
C MET A 188 10.86 2.93 2.41
N HIS A 189 10.53 4.18 2.71
CA HIS A 189 10.93 4.81 3.96
C HIS A 189 10.16 4.19 5.14
N ALA A 190 10.81 3.28 5.88
CA ALA A 190 10.20 2.52 6.96
C ALA A 190 9.71 3.39 8.14
N ASP A 191 10.22 4.60 8.27
CA ASP A 191 9.85 5.57 9.29
C ASP A 191 8.48 6.24 9.08
N TYR A 192 7.85 6.03 7.91
CA TYR A 192 6.41 6.30 7.73
C TYR A 192 5.56 5.35 8.58
N PHE A 193 6.02 4.13 8.78
CA PHE A 193 5.37 3.06 9.52
C PHE A 193 4.12 2.52 8.83
N LEU A 194 3.09 3.35 8.58
CA LEU A 194 1.83 2.97 7.95
C LEU A 194 1.15 4.21 7.35
N TYR A 195 0.66 4.11 6.13
CA TYR A 195 0.02 5.14 5.28
C TYR A 195 1.00 6.14 4.66
N CYS A 196 0.78 6.43 3.39
CA CYS A 196 1.53 7.35 2.54
C CYS A 196 2.98 6.92 2.21
N GLU A 197 3.48 5.79 2.69
CA GLU A 197 4.77 5.24 2.31
C GLU A 197 4.83 4.92 0.82
N GLU A 198 3.75 4.38 0.25
CA GLU A 198 3.61 4.11 -1.18
C GLU A 198 3.54 5.40 -2.00
N VAL A 199 2.91 6.43 -1.44
CA VAL A 199 2.83 7.76 -2.08
C VAL A 199 4.22 8.38 -2.17
N GLU A 200 4.95 8.43 -1.05
CA GLU A 200 6.33 8.93 -1.01
C GLU A 200 7.21 8.14 -1.97
N TRP A 201 7.14 6.80 -1.93
CA TRP A 201 7.97 5.94 -2.76
C TRP A 201 7.76 6.19 -4.26
N CYS A 202 6.50 6.33 -4.70
CA CYS A 202 6.18 6.66 -6.08
C CYS A 202 6.65 8.07 -6.46
N LEU A 203 6.41 9.08 -5.62
CA LEU A 203 6.83 10.47 -5.89
C LEU A 203 8.36 10.59 -5.94
N ARG A 204 9.08 9.90 -5.07
CA ARG A 204 10.53 9.78 -5.10
C ARG A 204 10.99 9.06 -6.37
N GLY A 205 10.30 8.00 -6.78
CA GLY A 205 10.56 7.34 -8.05
C GLY A 205 10.43 8.29 -9.24
N LEU A 206 9.34 9.05 -9.31
CA LEU A 206 9.13 10.05 -10.36
C LEU A 206 10.23 11.12 -10.38
N SER A 207 10.73 11.56 -9.21
CA SER A 207 11.83 12.53 -9.12
C SER A 207 13.17 11.97 -9.62
N HIS A 208 13.33 10.64 -9.64
CA HIS A 208 14.47 9.92 -10.22
C HIS A 208 14.24 9.50 -11.68
N GLY A 209 13.19 10.02 -12.32
CA GLY A 209 12.89 9.72 -13.73
C GLY A 209 12.25 8.35 -13.96
N MET A 210 11.74 7.70 -12.92
CA MET A 210 10.94 6.48 -13.08
C MET A 210 9.54 6.79 -13.61
N ARG A 211 8.93 5.85 -14.29
CA ARG A 211 7.60 6.00 -14.90
C ARG A 211 6.62 5.05 -14.24
N LEU A 212 5.41 5.54 -13.98
CA LEU A 212 4.33 4.75 -13.42
C LEU A 212 3.38 4.30 -14.53
N GLY A 213 3.10 2.99 -14.56
CA GLY A 213 2.17 2.34 -15.49
C GLY A 213 0.82 2.03 -14.86
N TYR A 214 -0.12 1.66 -15.70
CA TYR A 214 -1.43 1.14 -15.32
C TYR A 214 -1.78 -0.04 -16.21
N ALA A 215 -2.08 -1.19 -15.60
CA ALA A 215 -2.46 -2.44 -16.27
C ALA A 215 -3.99 -2.57 -16.31
N PRO A 216 -4.68 -2.26 -17.41
CA PRO A 216 -6.14 -2.28 -17.47
C PRO A 216 -6.72 -3.70 -17.34
N GLY A 217 -5.94 -4.73 -17.70
CA GLY A 217 -6.31 -6.14 -17.55
C GLY A 217 -6.12 -6.70 -16.14
N ALA A 218 -5.50 -5.96 -15.22
CA ALA A 218 -5.29 -6.40 -13.85
C ALA A 218 -6.40 -5.87 -12.94
N ARG A 219 -7.11 -6.80 -12.27
CA ARG A 219 -8.16 -6.50 -11.28
C ARG A 219 -7.86 -7.18 -9.97
N VAL A 220 -8.02 -6.47 -8.85
CA VAL A 220 -7.79 -6.98 -7.51
C VAL A 220 -8.96 -6.57 -6.62
N LEU A 221 -9.66 -7.55 -6.07
CA LEU A 221 -10.64 -7.33 -4.99
C LEU A 221 -9.90 -7.00 -3.70
N HIS A 222 -10.34 -5.98 -2.95
CA HIS A 222 -9.79 -5.57 -1.67
C HIS A 222 -10.90 -5.39 -0.64
N GLU A 223 -10.90 -6.19 0.40
CA GLU A 223 -11.94 -6.16 1.44
C GLU A 223 -11.86 -4.93 2.34
N GLN A 224 -10.77 -4.22 2.30
CA GLN A 224 -10.48 -2.94 2.94
C GLN A 224 -10.71 -2.85 4.46
N GLY A 225 -9.63 -2.62 5.19
CA GLY A 225 -9.69 -2.16 6.57
C GLY A 225 -9.92 -3.26 7.62
N THR A 226 -9.78 -4.52 7.26
CA THR A 226 -9.90 -5.66 8.18
C THR A 226 -8.93 -5.56 9.36
N THR A 227 -7.69 -5.10 9.10
CA THR A 227 -6.63 -5.00 10.13
C THR A 227 -6.64 -3.67 10.89
N THR A 228 -6.93 -2.54 10.23
CA THR A 228 -6.72 -1.20 10.82
C THR A 228 -7.98 -0.54 11.38
N GLY A 229 -9.16 -1.01 10.98
CA GLY A 229 -10.45 -0.40 11.29
C GLY A 229 -10.65 1.00 10.67
N ALA A 230 -9.83 1.37 9.67
CA ALA A 230 -9.88 2.69 9.04
C ALA A 230 -11.15 2.91 8.20
N GLY A 231 -11.77 1.82 7.68
CA GLY A 231 -12.99 1.84 6.86
C GLY A 231 -14.29 2.12 7.63
N GLY A 232 -14.27 2.11 8.97
CA GLY A 232 -15.46 2.28 9.79
C GLY A 232 -16.04 3.70 9.84
N ASP A 233 -17.16 3.82 10.55
CA ASP A 233 -17.80 5.12 10.84
C ASP A 233 -16.79 6.11 11.45
N ILE A 234 -16.91 7.39 11.12
CA ILE A 234 -15.96 8.41 11.53
C ILE A 234 -15.79 8.51 13.07
N HIS A 235 -16.86 8.26 13.84
CA HIS A 235 -16.83 8.33 15.30
C HIS A 235 -16.15 7.10 15.95
N SER A 236 -16.10 5.97 15.24
CA SER A 236 -15.47 4.73 15.70
C SER A 236 -14.02 4.56 15.27
N ARG A 237 -13.50 5.42 14.39
CA ARG A 237 -12.13 5.31 13.86
C ARG A 237 -11.09 5.32 14.96
N PRO A 238 -10.18 4.32 14.99
CA PRO A 238 -9.13 4.22 16.01
C PRO A 238 -8.13 5.39 15.93
N ARG A 239 -7.44 5.64 17.04
CA ARG A 239 -6.44 6.72 17.15
C ARG A 239 -5.32 6.56 16.12
N THR A 240 -4.76 5.37 16.00
CA THR A 240 -3.54 5.11 15.21
C THR A 240 -3.73 5.45 13.73
N PRO A 241 -4.75 4.93 12.99
CA PRO A 241 -4.93 5.27 11.58
C PRO A 241 -5.24 6.76 11.36
N VAL A 242 -6.01 7.39 12.24
CA VAL A 242 -6.30 8.84 12.12
C VAL A 242 -5.04 9.67 12.30
N TYR A 243 -4.26 9.40 13.37
CA TYR A 243 -3.01 10.09 13.65
C TYR A 243 -1.98 9.93 12.54
N LEU A 244 -1.72 8.67 12.13
CA LEU A 244 -0.70 8.38 11.12
C LEU A 244 -1.07 8.96 9.75
N GLY A 245 -2.33 8.88 9.36
CA GLY A 245 -2.79 9.45 8.10
C GLY A 245 -2.51 10.95 8.02
N GLU A 246 -2.89 11.73 9.04
CA GLU A 246 -2.68 13.17 9.04
C GLU A 246 -1.18 13.55 9.21
N ARG A 247 -0.41 12.78 10.02
CA ARG A 247 1.03 12.98 10.16
C ARG A 247 1.75 12.78 8.83
N ASN A 248 1.51 11.66 8.19
CA ASN A 248 2.27 11.23 7.02
C ASN A 248 1.94 12.06 5.77
N GLN A 249 0.71 12.59 5.66
CA GLN A 249 0.38 13.56 4.61
C GLN A 249 1.26 14.82 4.68
N ILE A 250 1.54 15.30 5.88
CA ILE A 250 2.46 16.43 6.09
C ILE A 250 3.90 16.03 5.78
N LEU A 251 4.33 14.81 6.18
CA LEU A 251 5.68 14.30 5.89
C LEU A 251 5.94 14.17 4.39
N VAL A 252 5.00 13.60 3.60
CA VAL A 252 5.12 13.53 2.12
C VAL A 252 5.30 14.93 1.53
N THR A 253 4.49 15.89 1.99
CA THR A 253 4.60 17.26 1.47
C THR A 253 5.93 17.91 1.85
N ARG A 254 6.41 17.66 3.08
CA ARG A 254 7.72 18.13 3.54
C ARG A 254 8.86 17.59 2.69
N GLU A 255 8.83 16.30 2.36
CA GLU A 255 9.90 15.65 1.62
C GLU A 255 9.85 15.95 0.12
N CYS A 256 8.69 15.75 -0.49
CA CYS A 256 8.55 15.82 -1.93
C CYS A 256 8.24 17.24 -2.45
N PHE A 257 7.67 18.12 -1.61
CA PHE A 257 7.22 19.45 -2.02
C PHE A 257 7.44 20.52 -0.94
N PRO A 258 8.67 20.71 -0.41
CA PRO A 258 8.94 21.53 0.77
C PRO A 258 8.45 22.99 0.63
N ALA A 259 8.55 23.57 -0.57
CA ALA A 259 8.06 24.94 -0.84
C ALA A 259 6.53 25.08 -0.69
N ARG A 260 5.78 23.98 -0.77
CA ARG A 260 4.31 23.98 -0.63
C ARG A 260 3.84 23.71 0.79
N LEU A 261 4.74 23.29 1.68
CA LEU A 261 4.41 22.86 3.04
C LEU A 261 3.60 23.90 3.84
N PRO A 262 3.91 25.21 3.85
CA PRO A 262 3.13 26.17 4.63
C PRO A 262 1.67 26.26 4.19
N VAL A 263 1.42 26.28 2.88
CA VAL A 263 0.06 26.33 2.32
C VAL A 263 -0.66 25.03 2.54
N ALA A 264 -0.01 23.91 2.27
CA ALA A 264 -0.56 22.58 2.45
C ALA A 264 -0.92 22.31 3.92
N ALA A 265 -0.09 22.72 4.86
CA ALA A 265 -0.37 22.60 6.29
C ALA A 265 -1.60 23.41 6.71
N ALA A 266 -1.74 24.64 6.26
CA ALA A 266 -2.92 25.45 6.53
C ALA A 266 -4.19 24.84 5.91
N ALA A 267 -4.11 24.38 4.65
CA ALA A 267 -5.22 23.73 3.95
C ALA A 267 -5.65 22.44 4.64
N THR A 268 -4.69 21.59 5.02
CA THR A 268 -4.96 20.34 5.74
C THR A 268 -5.64 20.61 7.08
N LEU A 269 -5.15 21.59 7.85
CA LEU A 269 -5.78 22.00 9.11
C LEU A 269 -7.24 22.42 8.91
N ALA A 270 -7.53 23.23 7.90
CA ALA A 270 -8.90 23.62 7.57
C ALA A 270 -9.77 22.41 7.19
N ILE A 271 -9.24 21.50 6.36
CA ILE A 271 -9.94 20.29 5.93
C ILE A 271 -10.27 19.38 7.12
N LEU A 272 -9.32 19.14 8.04
CA LEU A 272 -9.58 18.27 9.19
C LEU A 272 -10.61 18.91 10.16
N VAL A 273 -10.54 20.22 10.42
CA VAL A 273 -11.53 20.93 11.25
C VAL A 273 -12.92 20.82 10.62
N ILE A 274 -13.04 21.07 9.32
CA ILE A 274 -14.31 20.92 8.61
C ILE A 274 -14.81 19.47 8.63
N ARG A 275 -13.95 18.49 8.29
CA ARG A 275 -14.30 17.07 8.20
C ARG A 275 -14.86 16.51 9.50
N TYR A 276 -14.16 16.75 10.60
CA TYR A 276 -14.51 16.20 11.90
C TYR A 276 -15.50 17.09 12.66
N GLY A 277 -15.36 18.43 12.56
CA GLY A 277 -16.25 19.39 13.22
C GLY A 277 -17.69 19.31 12.72
N ARG A 278 -17.91 19.28 11.39
CA ARG A 278 -19.28 19.14 10.81
C ARG A 278 -19.99 17.84 11.22
N ARG A 279 -19.25 16.83 11.63
CA ARG A 279 -19.78 15.55 12.10
C ARG A 279 -19.75 15.41 13.62
N ALA A 280 -19.37 16.47 14.35
CA ALA A 280 -19.19 16.45 15.82
C ALA A 280 -18.27 15.34 16.33
N ALA A 281 -17.32 14.87 15.50
CA ALA A 281 -16.36 13.82 15.82
C ALA A 281 -15.13 14.38 16.58
N TRP A 282 -15.37 15.01 17.73
CA TRP A 282 -14.36 15.80 18.46
C TRP A 282 -13.16 14.99 18.92
N ARG A 283 -13.39 13.72 19.30
CA ARG A 283 -12.32 12.77 19.69
C ARG A 283 -11.37 12.52 18.53
N GLN A 284 -11.92 12.24 17.35
CA GLN A 284 -11.14 11.99 16.14
C GLN A 284 -10.46 13.27 15.63
N LEU A 285 -11.10 14.43 15.82
CA LEU A 285 -10.46 15.73 15.57
C LEU A 285 -9.19 15.91 16.43
N GLY A 286 -9.25 15.52 17.72
CA GLY A 286 -8.07 15.54 18.59
C GLY A 286 -6.95 14.61 18.10
N TYR A 287 -7.30 13.41 17.62
CA TYR A 287 -6.33 12.48 17.03
C TYR A 287 -5.71 13.03 15.75
N ALA A 288 -6.55 13.57 14.86
CA ALA A 288 -6.13 14.17 13.60
C ALA A 288 -5.21 15.38 13.82
N PHE A 289 -5.59 16.28 14.72
CA PHE A 289 -4.81 17.45 15.09
C PHE A 289 -3.43 17.04 15.68
N SER A 290 -3.41 16.01 16.55
CA SER A 290 -2.16 15.51 17.11
C SER A 290 -1.23 14.93 16.02
N GLY A 291 -1.77 14.22 15.02
CA GLY A 291 -1.02 13.75 13.86
C GLY A 291 -0.48 14.89 13.01
N TRP A 292 -1.33 15.88 12.71
CA TRP A 292 -0.93 17.07 11.97
C TRP A 292 0.24 17.83 12.64
N VAL A 293 0.17 18.04 13.97
CA VAL A 293 1.27 18.66 14.75
C VAL A 293 2.53 17.79 14.68
N ALA A 294 2.40 16.47 14.80
CA ALA A 294 3.53 15.53 14.72
C ALA A 294 4.23 15.62 13.34
N GLY A 295 3.45 15.69 12.25
CA GLY A 295 4.00 15.90 10.90
C GLY A 295 4.75 17.22 10.75
N LEU A 296 4.25 18.31 11.37
CA LEU A 296 4.96 19.60 11.39
C LEU A 296 6.26 19.55 12.21
N ARG A 297 6.33 18.70 13.21
CA ARG A 297 7.54 18.47 14.03
C ARG A 297 8.48 17.43 13.44
N ASP A 298 8.16 16.88 12.26
CA ASP A 298 8.92 15.80 11.63
C ASP A 298 9.05 14.54 12.53
N GLU A 299 7.98 14.23 13.31
CA GLU A 299 7.94 13.01 14.11
C GLU A 299 7.75 11.81 13.19
N ARG A 300 8.62 10.78 13.33
CA ARG A 300 8.65 9.61 12.46
C ARG A 300 8.57 8.31 13.26
N GLY A 301 8.43 7.19 12.52
CA GLY A 301 8.35 5.86 13.10
C GLY A 301 7.00 5.55 13.78
N PRO A 302 6.94 4.48 14.58
CA PRO A 302 5.72 4.08 15.26
C PRO A 302 5.29 5.13 16.29
N PRO A 303 3.97 5.37 16.45
CA PRO A 303 3.46 6.24 17.50
C PRO A 303 3.87 5.76 18.90
N ARG A 304 4.19 6.66 19.80
CA ARG A 304 4.73 6.38 21.16
C ARG A 304 3.83 5.46 22.03
N TRP A 305 2.54 5.33 21.70
CA TRP A 305 1.61 4.44 22.41
C TRP A 305 1.53 3.02 21.82
N LEU A 306 2.21 2.76 20.71
CA LEU A 306 2.35 1.41 20.21
C LEU A 306 3.55 0.74 20.89
N PRO A 307 3.41 -0.50 21.39
CA PRO A 307 4.54 -1.22 21.95
C PRO A 307 5.60 -1.47 20.88
N ALA A 308 6.86 -1.28 21.24
CA ALA A 308 7.99 -1.53 20.34
C ALA A 308 8.10 -3.01 19.94
N HIS A 309 7.64 -3.90 20.82
CA HIS A 309 7.53 -5.34 20.56
C HIS A 309 6.09 -5.76 20.84
N PRO A 310 5.35 -6.26 19.85
CA PRO A 310 4.10 -6.95 20.10
C PRO A 310 4.42 -8.25 20.87
N GLY A 311 4.00 -8.33 22.13
CA GLY A 311 4.14 -9.52 22.96
C GLY A 311 3.38 -10.72 22.37
#